data_0f3c1c218d5bf5557ef51a1b2054e61c
#
_entry.id   0f3c1c218d5bf5557ef51a1b2054e61c
#
_cell.length_a   1.000
_cell.length_b   1.000
_cell.length_c   1.000
_cell.angle_alpha   90.00
_cell.angle_beta   90.00
_cell.angle_gamma   90.00
#
_symmetry.space_group_name_H-M   'P 1'
#
loop_
_entity.id
_entity.type
_entity.pdbx_description
1 polymer ?
#
loop_
_entity_poly.entity_id
_entity_poly.type
_entity_poly.pdbx_seq_one_letter_code
_entity_poly.pdbx_strand_id
1 'polypeptide(L)'
;MANVIEITDFSAPELDVYARLTEAQLLNRFEPAKGMFIAESPKVIHRALDAGYVPVSMLMERKDIDGSAREILERCPEIPVFTADEDLLCNLTGYHLTRGVLCAMRRPALPSVESVLQGKRRIVILENVQNPTNVGAIFRSAAALGMEAVLLTPGCSNPLYRRSARVSMGTVFQVPWTYIGAETADWPVKGMELLGSLGFKTAAMALSDNSVSIDDPQLMAEEKLAILLGSEGDGLTDGTIAACDYTVKIPMYHGVDSLNVAAASAVAFWQLRAK
;
A
#
# COMPACT_ATOMS: atom_id res chain seq x y z
N MET A 1 31.50 4.45 9.27
CA MET A 1 31.53 3.21 8.46
C MET A 1 30.33 2.39 8.84
N ALA A 2 29.68 1.74 7.86
CA ALA A 2 28.52 0.89 8.17
C ALA A 2 28.91 -0.25 9.14
N ASN A 3 28.02 -0.61 10.06
CA ASN A 3 28.21 -1.71 11.00
C ASN A 3 27.91 -3.05 10.31
N VAL A 4 28.88 -3.55 9.52
CA VAL A 4 28.76 -4.77 8.70
C VAL A 4 29.04 -6.01 9.56
N ILE A 5 28.09 -6.93 9.58
CA ILE A 5 28.11 -8.18 10.35
C ILE A 5 27.98 -9.35 9.38
N GLU A 6 29.01 -10.19 9.31
CA GLU A 6 28.99 -11.43 8.56
C GLU A 6 28.09 -12.46 9.25
N ILE A 7 27.13 -13.05 8.52
CA ILE A 7 26.25 -14.09 9.04
C ILE A 7 27.05 -15.39 9.15
N THR A 8 27.21 -15.89 10.37
CA THR A 8 27.82 -17.18 10.67
C THR A 8 26.84 -18.13 11.35
N ASP A 9 25.79 -17.60 11.97
CA ASP A 9 24.72 -18.35 12.64
C ASP A 9 23.35 -17.94 12.07
N PHE A 10 22.73 -18.84 11.33
CA PHE A 10 21.39 -18.63 10.77
C PHE A 10 20.27 -18.64 11.82
N SER A 11 20.52 -19.16 13.02
CA SER A 11 19.55 -19.19 14.10
C SER A 11 19.51 -17.88 14.90
N ALA A 12 20.39 -16.93 14.62
CA ALA A 12 20.46 -15.66 15.32
C ALA A 12 19.10 -14.92 15.28
N PRO A 13 18.56 -14.51 16.44
CA PRO A 13 17.24 -13.89 16.54
C PRO A 13 17.11 -12.59 15.72
N GLU A 14 18.20 -11.90 15.49
CA GLU A 14 18.24 -10.67 14.70
C GLU A 14 17.86 -10.89 13.23
N LEU A 15 17.97 -12.13 12.74
CA LEU A 15 17.61 -12.53 11.38
C LEU A 15 16.14 -12.95 11.24
N ASP A 16 15.41 -13.11 12.34
CA ASP A 16 14.00 -13.56 12.33
C ASP A 16 13.12 -12.67 11.47
N VAL A 17 13.34 -11.36 11.52
CA VAL A 17 12.59 -10.36 10.76
C VAL A 17 12.64 -10.60 9.25
N TYR A 18 13.70 -11.22 8.74
CA TYR A 18 13.91 -11.50 7.33
C TYR A 18 13.47 -12.89 6.88
N ALA A 19 13.50 -13.86 7.79
CA ALA A 19 13.42 -15.27 7.45
C ALA A 19 12.24 -16.02 8.10
N ARG A 20 11.92 -15.71 9.35
CA ARG A 20 11.02 -16.53 10.16
C ARG A 20 9.71 -15.86 10.54
N LEU A 21 9.66 -14.51 10.55
CA LEU A 21 8.44 -13.79 10.90
C LEU A 21 7.55 -13.60 9.67
N THR A 22 6.28 -13.95 9.82
CA THR A 22 5.25 -13.67 8.83
C THR A 22 4.90 -12.17 8.84
N GLU A 23 4.27 -11.69 7.76
CA GLU A 23 3.78 -10.29 7.66
C GLU A 23 2.84 -9.92 8.83
N ALA A 24 2.02 -10.87 9.30
CA ALA A 24 1.13 -10.65 10.45
C ALA A 24 1.91 -10.52 11.76
N GLN A 25 2.98 -11.29 11.94
CA GLN A 25 3.86 -11.19 13.10
C GLN A 25 4.68 -9.90 13.07
N LEU A 26 5.17 -9.51 11.89
CA LEU A 26 5.87 -8.22 11.69
C LEU A 26 4.95 -7.04 11.99
N LEU A 27 3.68 -7.11 11.59
CA LEU A 27 2.68 -6.08 11.91
C LEU A 27 2.52 -5.84 13.41
N ASN A 28 2.68 -6.90 14.22
CA ASN A 28 2.61 -6.88 15.67
C ASN A 28 1.39 -6.13 16.23
N ARG A 29 0.19 -6.66 15.96
CA ARG A 29 -1.09 -6.01 16.36
C ARG A 29 -1.23 -5.82 17.88
N PHE A 30 -0.57 -6.65 18.69
CA PHE A 30 -0.61 -6.57 20.16
C PHE A 30 0.27 -5.45 20.72
N GLU A 31 1.41 -5.19 20.06
CA GLU A 31 2.35 -4.12 20.43
C GLU A 31 2.71 -3.29 19.17
N PRO A 32 1.79 -2.47 18.65
CA PRO A 32 1.98 -1.76 17.39
C PRO A 32 3.25 -0.89 17.33
N ALA A 33 3.68 -0.37 18.48
CA ALA A 33 4.92 0.42 18.57
C ALA A 33 6.19 -0.39 18.27
N LYS A 34 6.13 -1.74 18.40
CA LYS A 34 7.22 -2.66 18.04
C LYS A 34 7.07 -3.20 16.61
N GLY A 35 5.97 -2.88 15.92
CA GLY A 35 5.70 -3.34 14.58
C GLY A 35 6.80 -2.95 13.59
N MET A 36 7.06 -3.84 12.63
CA MET A 36 8.05 -3.67 11.57
C MET A 36 7.46 -4.04 10.21
N PHE A 37 8.18 -3.71 9.16
CA PHE A 37 7.95 -4.18 7.80
C PHE A 37 9.26 -4.27 7.04
N ILE A 38 9.27 -5.01 5.94
CA ILE A 38 10.45 -5.16 5.06
C ILE A 38 10.29 -4.30 3.81
N ALA A 39 11.18 -3.35 3.63
CA ALA A 39 11.39 -2.66 2.36
C ALA A 39 12.41 -3.43 1.51
N GLU A 40 12.02 -3.80 0.28
CA GLU A 40 12.84 -4.59 -0.64
C GLU A 40 13.25 -3.74 -1.85
N SER A 41 14.52 -3.68 -2.13
CA SER A 41 15.21 -2.98 -3.20
C SER A 41 15.65 -1.54 -2.84
N PRO A 42 16.78 -1.07 -3.41
CA PRO A 42 17.31 0.27 -3.14
C PRO A 42 16.27 1.37 -3.35
N LYS A 43 15.53 1.33 -4.46
CA LYS A 43 14.52 2.35 -4.78
C LYS A 43 13.37 2.43 -3.77
N VAL A 44 12.91 1.27 -3.28
CA VAL A 44 11.84 1.20 -2.26
C VAL A 44 12.35 1.72 -0.92
N ILE A 45 13.60 1.36 -0.55
CA ILE A 45 14.24 1.80 0.70
C ILE A 45 14.45 3.31 0.68
N HIS A 46 14.99 3.89 -0.42
CA HIS A 46 15.15 5.34 -0.54
C HIS A 46 13.83 6.07 -0.33
N ARG A 47 12.74 5.62 -0.97
CA ARG A 47 11.42 6.24 -0.81
C ARG A 47 10.87 6.15 0.61
N ALA A 48 11.12 5.03 1.29
CA ALA A 48 10.76 4.90 2.71
C ALA A 48 11.56 5.86 3.59
N LEU A 49 12.87 5.96 3.38
CA LEU A 49 13.74 6.91 4.10
C LEU A 49 13.33 8.38 3.82
N ASP A 50 13.01 8.71 2.57
CA ASP A 50 12.54 10.05 2.17
C ASP A 50 11.19 10.41 2.84
N ALA A 51 10.35 9.40 3.10
CA ALA A 51 9.09 9.55 3.84
C ALA A 51 9.26 9.50 5.37
N GLY A 52 10.49 9.44 5.88
CA GLY A 52 10.79 9.50 7.31
C GLY A 52 10.64 8.16 8.06
N TYR A 53 10.53 7.03 7.35
CA TYR A 53 10.52 5.72 8.01
C TYR A 53 11.90 5.38 8.60
N VAL A 54 11.90 4.81 9.80
CA VAL A 54 13.10 4.57 10.57
C VAL A 54 13.64 3.16 10.29
N PRO A 55 14.84 3.03 9.71
CA PRO A 55 15.47 1.73 9.48
C PRO A 55 15.96 1.12 10.80
N VAL A 56 15.91 -0.20 10.90
CA VAL A 56 16.33 -0.97 12.07
C VAL A 56 17.57 -1.81 11.77
N SER A 57 17.58 -2.49 10.63
CA SER A 57 18.69 -3.29 10.14
C SER A 57 18.58 -3.50 8.64
N MET A 58 19.64 -3.99 8.01
CA MET A 58 19.66 -4.38 6.60
C MET A 58 20.18 -5.80 6.41
N LEU A 59 19.72 -6.45 5.34
CA LEU A 59 20.22 -7.75 4.89
C LEU A 59 20.52 -7.66 3.38
N MET A 60 21.74 -8.02 2.97
CA MET A 60 22.15 -7.94 1.57
C MET A 60 23.34 -8.86 1.28
N GLU A 61 23.59 -9.10 0.00
CA GLU A 61 24.82 -9.74 -0.40
C GLU A 61 26.02 -8.80 -0.21
N ARG A 62 27.21 -9.39 0.00
CA ARG A 62 28.44 -8.64 0.22
C ARG A 62 28.76 -7.68 -0.95
N LYS A 63 28.46 -8.10 -2.20
CA LYS A 63 28.68 -7.27 -3.40
C LYS A 63 27.83 -5.98 -3.43
N ASP A 64 26.69 -5.98 -2.73
CA ASP A 64 25.78 -4.82 -2.71
C ASP A 64 26.26 -3.71 -1.78
N ILE A 65 27.13 -3.99 -0.82
CA ILE A 65 27.64 -3.01 0.17
C ILE A 65 28.29 -1.83 -0.54
N ASP A 66 29.22 -2.09 -1.47
CA ASP A 66 29.89 -1.06 -2.26
C ASP A 66 29.18 -0.77 -3.58
N GLY A 67 28.09 -1.49 -3.85
CA GLY A 67 27.26 -1.42 -5.05
C GLY A 67 25.95 -0.69 -4.82
N SER A 68 24.87 -1.41 -4.99
CA SER A 68 23.49 -0.89 -5.00
C SER A 68 23.03 -0.31 -3.66
N ALA A 69 23.64 -0.70 -2.53
CA ALA A 69 23.30 -0.25 -1.18
C ALA A 69 24.12 0.93 -0.68
N ARG A 70 25.20 1.31 -1.37
CA ARG A 70 26.17 2.30 -0.88
C ARG A 70 25.52 3.59 -0.38
N GLU A 71 24.69 4.22 -1.21
CA GLU A 71 24.02 5.49 -0.84
C GLU A 71 23.07 5.33 0.35
N ILE A 72 22.42 4.15 0.48
CA ILE A 72 21.54 3.85 1.60
C ILE A 72 22.34 3.72 2.90
N LEU A 73 23.49 3.04 2.84
CA LEU A 73 24.39 2.86 3.99
C LEU A 73 24.99 4.19 4.46
N GLU A 74 25.30 5.10 3.55
CA GLU A 74 25.72 6.47 3.88
C GLU A 74 24.65 7.25 4.64
N ARG A 75 23.37 6.99 4.33
CA ARG A 75 22.20 7.60 5.04
C ARG A 75 21.91 6.95 6.41
N CYS A 76 22.37 5.72 6.62
CA CYS A 76 22.01 4.90 7.78
C CYS A 76 23.27 4.27 8.44
N PRO A 77 24.28 5.06 8.87
CA PRO A 77 25.58 4.52 9.29
C PRO A 77 25.54 3.74 10.61
N GLU A 78 24.50 3.93 11.43
CA GLU A 78 24.40 3.40 12.80
C GLU A 78 23.74 2.01 12.87
N ILE A 79 23.04 1.57 11.81
CA ILE A 79 22.27 0.33 11.88
C ILE A 79 23.11 -0.89 11.48
N PRO A 80 22.81 -2.09 12.05
CA PRO A 80 23.49 -3.32 11.66
C PRO A 80 23.13 -3.70 10.22
N VAL A 81 24.17 -4.13 9.50
CA VAL A 81 24.08 -4.61 8.12
C VAL A 81 24.53 -6.06 8.08
N PHE A 82 23.58 -6.97 8.02
CA PHE A 82 23.85 -8.40 7.91
C PHE A 82 24.19 -8.76 6.48
N THR A 83 25.27 -9.53 6.29
CA THR A 83 25.74 -9.93 4.95
C THR A 83 26.18 -11.37 4.91
N ALA A 84 26.01 -11.99 3.75
CA ALA A 84 26.55 -13.30 3.42
C ALA A 84 26.62 -13.44 1.89
N ASP A 85 27.13 -14.59 1.42
CA ASP A 85 27.08 -14.94 0.01
C ASP A 85 25.64 -15.31 -0.42
N GLU A 86 25.38 -15.25 -1.73
CA GLU A 86 24.05 -15.46 -2.32
C GLU A 86 23.40 -16.79 -1.90
N ASP A 87 24.16 -17.88 -1.94
CA ASP A 87 23.66 -19.22 -1.57
C ASP A 87 23.19 -19.28 -0.12
N LEU A 88 23.93 -18.65 0.78
CA LEU A 88 23.59 -18.58 2.19
C LEU A 88 22.36 -17.72 2.43
N LEU A 89 22.25 -16.59 1.77
CA LEU A 89 21.06 -15.70 1.86
C LEU A 89 19.82 -16.38 1.28
N CYS A 90 19.96 -17.11 0.16
CA CYS A 90 18.87 -17.89 -0.42
C CYS A 90 18.35 -18.96 0.55
N ASN A 91 19.26 -19.67 1.23
CA ASN A 91 18.90 -20.64 2.25
C ASN A 91 18.19 -20.00 3.45
N LEU A 92 18.62 -18.81 3.88
CA LEU A 92 18.00 -18.08 4.99
C LEU A 92 16.60 -17.57 4.64
N THR A 93 16.44 -16.95 3.48
CA THR A 93 15.19 -16.28 3.10
C THR A 93 14.20 -17.18 2.35
N GLY A 94 14.67 -18.32 1.84
CA GLY A 94 13.90 -19.25 1.01
C GLY A 94 13.72 -18.82 -0.45
N TYR A 95 14.41 -17.75 -0.90
CA TYR A 95 14.36 -17.26 -2.28
C TYR A 95 15.62 -16.42 -2.60
N HIS A 96 15.94 -16.28 -3.89
CA HIS A 96 17.01 -15.40 -4.33
C HIS A 96 16.65 -13.93 -4.14
N LEU A 97 17.55 -13.15 -3.56
CA LEU A 97 17.41 -11.70 -3.39
C LEU A 97 17.64 -10.97 -4.73
N THR A 98 16.73 -11.18 -5.68
CA THR A 98 16.86 -10.66 -7.07
C THR A 98 16.99 -9.13 -7.16
N ARG A 99 16.75 -8.40 -6.07
CA ARG A 99 16.86 -6.94 -5.98
C ARG A 99 17.84 -6.45 -4.91
N GLY A 100 18.68 -7.34 -4.43
CA GLY A 100 19.90 -7.10 -3.68
C GLY A 100 19.74 -6.75 -2.21
N VAL A 101 18.79 -5.90 -1.81
CA VAL A 101 18.77 -5.32 -0.46
C VAL A 101 17.40 -5.45 0.20
N LEU A 102 17.39 -5.95 1.44
CA LEU A 102 16.24 -5.88 2.34
C LEU A 102 16.55 -4.92 3.50
N CYS A 103 15.59 -4.11 3.89
CA CYS A 103 15.67 -3.24 5.06
C CYS A 103 14.47 -3.46 5.96
N ALA A 104 14.72 -3.87 7.21
CA ALA A 104 13.70 -3.88 8.26
C ALA A 104 13.50 -2.46 8.77
N MET A 105 12.25 -2.00 8.79
CA MET A 105 11.90 -0.64 9.19
C MET A 105 10.79 -0.65 10.24
N ARG A 106 10.79 0.36 11.13
CA ARG A 106 9.70 0.57 12.09
C ARG A 106 8.42 1.00 11.40
N ARG A 107 7.29 0.49 11.89
CA ARG A 107 5.96 0.97 11.49
C ARG A 107 5.62 2.21 12.30
N PRO A 108 5.25 3.33 11.67
CA PRO A 108 4.73 4.48 12.39
C PRO A 108 3.29 4.21 12.86
N ALA A 109 2.83 4.97 13.83
CA ALA A 109 1.41 5.08 14.11
C ALA A 109 0.69 5.66 12.89
N LEU A 110 -0.48 5.11 12.56
CA LEU A 110 -1.26 5.62 11.44
C LEU A 110 -1.96 6.93 11.82
N PRO A 111 -2.01 7.92 10.92
CA PRO A 111 -2.76 9.15 11.14
C PRO A 111 -4.28 8.90 11.15
N SER A 112 -5.07 9.83 11.70
CA SER A 112 -6.52 9.77 11.61
C SER A 112 -7.00 10.02 10.18
N VAL A 113 -8.23 9.60 9.88
CA VAL A 113 -8.86 9.81 8.56
C VAL A 113 -8.94 11.31 8.25
N GLU A 114 -9.35 12.11 9.21
CA GLU A 114 -9.48 13.57 9.06
C GLU A 114 -8.13 14.22 8.73
N SER A 115 -7.06 13.78 9.40
CA SER A 115 -5.70 14.27 9.13
C SER A 115 -5.24 13.93 7.71
N VAL A 116 -5.51 12.69 7.26
CA VAL A 116 -5.15 12.24 5.91
C VAL A 116 -5.92 12.99 4.83
N LEU A 117 -7.19 13.33 5.09
CA LEU A 117 -8.10 13.94 4.12
C LEU A 117 -8.09 15.48 4.13
N GLN A 118 -7.37 16.10 5.06
CA GLN A 118 -7.31 17.56 5.15
C GLN A 118 -6.82 18.20 3.83
N GLY A 119 -7.64 19.04 3.21
CA GLY A 119 -7.32 19.74 1.97
C GLY A 119 -7.35 18.85 0.71
N LYS A 120 -7.76 17.57 0.81
CA LYS A 120 -7.81 16.64 -0.32
C LYS A 120 -9.12 16.75 -1.09
N ARG A 121 -9.06 16.49 -2.40
CA ARG A 121 -10.21 16.53 -3.32
C ARG A 121 -10.46 15.24 -4.08
N ARG A 122 -9.42 14.45 -4.35
CA ARG A 122 -9.51 13.17 -5.08
C ARG A 122 -8.87 12.08 -4.25
N ILE A 123 -9.70 11.20 -3.70
CA ILE A 123 -9.25 10.11 -2.82
C ILE A 123 -9.74 8.76 -3.32
N VAL A 124 -9.09 7.73 -2.85
CA VAL A 124 -9.42 6.32 -3.16
C VAL A 124 -9.84 5.61 -1.89
N ILE A 125 -10.85 4.76 -1.98
CA ILE A 125 -11.24 3.85 -0.90
C ILE A 125 -11.17 2.42 -1.43
N LEU A 126 -10.44 1.57 -0.71
CA LEU A 126 -10.33 0.15 -1.01
C LEU A 126 -11.19 -0.64 -0.03
N GLU A 127 -12.15 -1.40 -0.56
CA GLU A 127 -12.99 -2.28 0.24
C GLU A 127 -12.58 -3.73 0.02
N ASN A 128 -12.08 -4.37 1.09
CA ASN A 128 -11.72 -5.80 1.11
C ASN A 128 -10.75 -6.24 0.00
N VAL A 129 -9.88 -5.37 -0.49
CA VAL A 129 -8.82 -5.72 -1.44
C VAL A 129 -7.74 -6.50 -0.71
N GLN A 130 -7.82 -7.83 -0.77
CA GLN A 130 -6.97 -8.72 0.02
C GLN A 130 -5.66 -9.09 -0.65
N ASN A 131 -5.56 -8.97 -1.97
CA ASN A 131 -4.32 -9.29 -2.68
C ASN A 131 -3.31 -8.14 -2.55
N PRO A 132 -2.16 -8.36 -1.88
CA PRO A 132 -1.15 -7.32 -1.70
C PRO A 132 -0.53 -6.83 -3.03
N THR A 133 -0.60 -7.64 -4.09
CA THR A 133 -0.18 -7.23 -5.44
C THR A 133 -1.09 -6.14 -5.98
N ASN A 134 -2.41 -6.31 -5.84
CA ASN A 134 -3.38 -5.32 -6.30
C ASN A 134 -3.31 -4.05 -5.46
N VAL A 135 -3.20 -4.16 -4.13
CA VAL A 135 -2.97 -2.98 -3.27
C VAL A 135 -1.73 -2.20 -3.75
N GLY A 136 -0.60 -2.87 -3.96
CA GLY A 136 0.62 -2.21 -4.44
C GLY A 136 0.46 -1.56 -5.82
N ALA A 137 -0.22 -2.22 -6.76
CA ALA A 137 -0.48 -1.69 -8.10
C ALA A 137 -1.43 -0.48 -8.07
N ILE A 138 -2.46 -0.51 -7.21
CA ILE A 138 -3.38 0.62 -7.01
C ILE A 138 -2.64 1.83 -6.44
N PHE A 139 -1.80 1.64 -5.42
CA PHE A 139 -0.97 2.74 -4.88
C PHE A 139 -0.03 3.34 -5.93
N ARG A 140 0.52 2.51 -6.82
CA ARG A 140 1.36 2.99 -7.92
C ARG A 140 0.55 3.82 -8.91
N SER A 141 -0.65 3.39 -9.27
CA SER A 141 -1.56 4.14 -10.14
C SER A 141 -2.04 5.42 -9.46
N ALA A 142 -2.39 5.37 -8.16
CA ALA A 142 -2.80 6.52 -7.37
C ALA A 142 -1.72 7.62 -7.35
N ALA A 143 -0.47 7.25 -7.06
CA ALA A 143 0.65 8.19 -7.09
C ALA A 143 0.89 8.79 -8.48
N ALA A 144 0.83 7.95 -9.53
CA ALA A 144 1.11 8.38 -10.90
C ALA A 144 0.00 9.28 -11.48
N LEU A 145 -1.24 9.11 -11.05
CA LEU A 145 -2.42 9.74 -11.62
C LEU A 145 -3.06 10.81 -10.72
N GLY A 146 -2.34 11.22 -9.66
CA GLY A 146 -2.70 12.37 -8.85
C GLY A 146 -3.82 12.13 -7.85
N MET A 147 -4.03 10.88 -7.41
CA MET A 147 -4.87 10.60 -6.24
C MET A 147 -4.13 11.05 -4.98
N GLU A 148 -4.82 11.80 -4.12
CA GLU A 148 -4.19 12.55 -3.04
C GLU A 148 -4.15 11.79 -1.71
N ALA A 149 -4.98 10.73 -1.57
CA ALA A 149 -5.00 9.84 -0.42
C ALA A 149 -5.64 8.49 -0.76
N VAL A 150 -5.31 7.46 0.02
CA VAL A 150 -5.94 6.14 -0.04
C VAL A 150 -6.44 5.76 1.35
N LEU A 151 -7.71 5.44 1.46
CA LEU A 151 -8.30 4.83 2.64
C LEU A 151 -8.53 3.34 2.40
N LEU A 152 -8.36 2.52 3.43
CA LEU A 152 -8.56 1.08 3.35
C LEU A 152 -9.57 0.64 4.41
N THR A 153 -10.50 -0.25 4.06
CA THR A 153 -11.30 -0.91 5.09
C THR A 153 -10.47 -1.97 5.82
N PRO A 154 -10.82 -2.35 7.05
CA PRO A 154 -10.04 -3.30 7.86
C PRO A 154 -9.78 -4.66 7.21
N GLY A 155 -10.58 -5.06 6.22
CA GLY A 155 -10.41 -6.31 5.45
C GLY A 155 -9.33 -6.25 4.36
N CYS A 156 -8.75 -5.10 4.08
CA CYS A 156 -7.71 -4.96 3.06
C CYS A 156 -6.34 -5.49 3.52
N SER A 157 -5.54 -5.96 2.56
CA SER A 157 -4.10 -6.18 2.80
C SER A 157 -3.40 -4.88 3.15
N ASN A 158 -2.45 -4.99 4.08
CA ASN A 158 -1.71 -3.81 4.53
C ASN A 158 -0.76 -3.29 3.44
N PRO A 159 -0.74 -1.96 3.16
CA PRO A 159 0.15 -1.36 2.17
C PRO A 159 1.64 -1.55 2.45
N LEU A 160 2.03 -1.73 3.73
CA LEU A 160 3.42 -1.98 4.14
C LEU A 160 3.81 -3.47 4.09
N TYR A 161 2.92 -4.37 3.67
CA TYR A 161 3.36 -5.73 3.36
C TYR A 161 4.42 -5.68 2.27
N ARG A 162 5.48 -6.48 2.44
CA ARG A 162 6.63 -6.50 1.54
C ARG A 162 6.24 -6.54 0.07
N ARG A 163 5.25 -7.39 -0.27
CA ARG A 163 4.77 -7.50 -1.64
C ARG A 163 4.09 -6.23 -2.14
N SER A 164 3.27 -5.57 -1.32
CA SER A 164 2.62 -4.30 -1.68
C SER A 164 3.66 -3.19 -1.89
N ALA A 165 4.58 -3.03 -0.95
CA ALA A 165 5.65 -2.03 -1.03
C ALA A 165 6.54 -2.25 -2.28
N ARG A 166 6.86 -3.52 -2.60
CA ARG A 166 7.65 -3.89 -3.77
C ARG A 166 6.93 -3.63 -5.09
N VAL A 167 5.67 -4.06 -5.23
CA VAL A 167 4.87 -3.89 -6.45
C VAL A 167 4.59 -2.41 -6.70
N SER A 168 4.32 -1.64 -5.65
CA SER A 168 4.14 -0.19 -5.75
C SER A 168 5.44 0.53 -6.12
N MET A 169 6.58 -0.15 -6.11
CA MET A 169 7.91 0.50 -6.21
C MET A 169 8.13 1.54 -5.11
N GLY A 170 7.47 1.39 -3.94
CA GLY A 170 7.57 2.30 -2.80
C GLY A 170 6.63 3.52 -2.87
N THR A 171 5.67 3.58 -3.80
CA THR A 171 4.69 4.69 -3.81
C THR A 171 3.72 4.63 -2.63
N VAL A 172 3.60 3.49 -1.94
CA VAL A 172 2.91 3.39 -0.64
C VAL A 172 3.47 4.35 0.43
N PHE A 173 4.68 4.83 0.28
CA PHE A 173 5.31 5.83 1.15
C PHE A 173 5.08 7.28 0.67
N GLN A 174 4.59 7.47 -0.56
CA GLN A 174 4.41 8.78 -1.19
C GLN A 174 2.96 9.27 -1.14
N VAL A 175 2.00 8.35 -1.15
CA VAL A 175 0.57 8.68 -1.05
C VAL A 175 0.12 8.47 0.39
N PRO A 176 -0.40 9.49 1.08
CA PRO A 176 -0.93 9.36 2.44
C PRO A 176 -2.05 8.32 2.49
N TRP A 177 -2.05 7.50 3.53
CA TRP A 177 -3.07 6.48 3.70
C TRP A 177 -3.33 6.15 5.18
N THR A 178 -4.52 5.64 5.45
CA THR A 178 -4.91 5.08 6.75
C THR A 178 -6.08 4.10 6.58
N TYR A 179 -6.49 3.44 7.66
CA TYR A 179 -7.72 2.66 7.65
C TYR A 179 -8.92 3.54 7.97
N ILE A 180 -10.06 3.29 7.29
CA ILE A 180 -11.37 3.86 7.62
C ILE A 180 -12.19 2.83 8.37
N GLY A 181 -12.49 3.12 9.63
CA GLY A 181 -13.06 2.18 10.59
C GLY A 181 -11.99 1.43 11.40
N ALA A 182 -12.29 1.15 12.65
CA ALA A 182 -11.47 0.32 13.53
C ALA A 182 -11.79 -1.18 13.32
N GLU A 183 -13.04 -1.49 13.03
CA GLU A 183 -13.56 -2.82 12.81
C GLU A 183 -14.34 -2.90 11.50
N THR A 184 -14.49 -4.12 10.97
CA THR A 184 -15.24 -4.33 9.71
C THR A 184 -16.69 -3.83 9.81
N ALA A 185 -17.30 -3.89 10.99
CA ALA A 185 -18.66 -3.41 11.24
C ALA A 185 -18.82 -1.88 11.15
N ASP A 186 -17.74 -1.11 11.18
CA ASP A 186 -17.79 0.35 11.02
C ASP A 186 -18.04 0.78 9.56
N TRP A 187 -17.84 -0.11 8.62
CA TRP A 187 -18.03 0.11 7.20
C TRP A 187 -19.30 -0.63 6.70
N PRO A 188 -20.14 -0.04 5.81
CA PRO A 188 -19.97 1.29 5.21
C PRO A 188 -20.55 2.45 6.02
N VAL A 189 -21.47 2.23 6.97
CA VAL A 189 -22.32 3.27 7.56
C VAL A 189 -21.50 4.41 8.16
N LYS A 190 -20.71 4.13 9.19
CA LYS A 190 -19.90 5.19 9.86
C LYS A 190 -18.88 5.82 8.94
N GLY A 191 -18.28 5.02 8.03
CA GLY A 191 -17.33 5.52 7.05
C GLY A 191 -17.96 6.51 6.08
N MET A 192 -19.14 6.20 5.55
CA MET A 192 -19.88 7.09 4.64
C MET A 192 -20.36 8.38 5.32
N GLU A 193 -20.83 8.28 6.58
CA GLU A 193 -21.19 9.45 7.37
C GLU A 193 -19.99 10.39 7.56
N LEU A 194 -18.81 9.83 7.88
CA LEU A 194 -17.59 10.62 8.03
C LEU A 194 -17.20 11.30 6.71
N LEU A 195 -17.20 10.57 5.58
CA LEU A 195 -16.87 11.14 4.27
C LEU A 195 -17.83 12.26 3.88
N GLY A 196 -19.13 12.06 4.10
CA GLY A 196 -20.16 13.07 3.87
C GLY A 196 -19.93 14.33 4.71
N SER A 197 -19.59 14.17 6.01
CA SER A 197 -19.27 15.30 6.90
C SER A 197 -18.03 16.10 6.45
N LEU A 198 -17.08 15.45 5.75
CA LEU A 198 -15.88 16.07 5.18
C LEU A 198 -16.13 16.63 3.77
N GLY A 199 -17.36 16.51 3.26
CA GLY A 199 -17.82 17.07 1.99
C GLY A 199 -17.47 16.23 0.76
N PHE A 200 -17.11 14.97 0.93
CA PHE A 200 -16.88 14.06 -0.20
C PHE A 200 -18.18 13.51 -0.77
N LYS A 201 -18.29 13.50 -2.09
CA LYS A 201 -19.17 12.64 -2.85
C LYS A 201 -18.49 11.30 -3.07
N THR A 202 -19.27 10.22 -3.09
CA THR A 202 -18.78 8.85 -3.16
C THR A 202 -19.20 8.18 -4.47
N ALA A 203 -18.23 7.55 -5.16
CA ALA A 203 -18.42 6.90 -6.45
C ALA A 203 -18.02 5.41 -6.36
N ALA A 204 -19.00 4.52 -6.30
CA ALA A 204 -18.81 3.07 -6.31
C ALA A 204 -18.47 2.59 -7.73
N MET A 205 -17.26 2.06 -7.94
CA MET A 205 -16.89 1.40 -9.21
C MET A 205 -17.55 0.02 -9.27
N ALA A 206 -18.78 -0.03 -9.80
CA ALA A 206 -19.59 -1.24 -9.84
C ALA A 206 -20.57 -1.23 -11.03
N LEU A 207 -21.07 -2.41 -11.37
CA LEU A 207 -22.13 -2.57 -12.37
C LEU A 207 -23.49 -2.68 -11.65
N SER A 208 -24.39 -1.80 -12.02
CA SER A 208 -25.81 -1.88 -11.67
C SER A 208 -26.66 -1.25 -12.78
N ASP A 209 -27.96 -1.49 -12.75
CA ASP A 209 -28.89 -0.95 -13.73
C ASP A 209 -28.89 0.60 -13.78
N ASN A 210 -28.60 1.23 -12.65
CA ASN A 210 -28.56 2.68 -12.49
C ASN A 210 -27.16 3.28 -12.57
N SER A 211 -26.15 2.53 -13.07
CA SER A 211 -24.78 3.03 -13.16
C SER A 211 -24.64 4.12 -14.21
N VAL A 212 -24.02 5.24 -13.82
CA VAL A 212 -23.59 6.29 -14.75
C VAL A 212 -22.27 5.86 -15.42
N SER A 213 -21.99 6.43 -16.60
CA SER A 213 -20.71 6.19 -17.25
C SER A 213 -19.59 6.96 -16.54
N ILE A 214 -18.38 6.43 -16.56
CA ILE A 214 -17.19 7.04 -15.93
C ILE A 214 -16.85 8.44 -16.50
N ASP A 215 -17.34 8.77 -17.68
CA ASP A 215 -17.19 10.07 -18.33
C ASP A 215 -18.39 11.01 -18.10
N ASP A 216 -19.28 10.67 -17.17
CA ASP A 216 -20.41 11.51 -16.80
C ASP A 216 -19.95 12.91 -16.36
N PRO A 217 -20.50 14.00 -16.96
CA PRO A 217 -20.06 15.37 -16.66
C PRO A 217 -20.33 15.82 -15.22
N GLN A 218 -21.40 15.35 -14.56
CA GLN A 218 -21.71 15.71 -13.17
C GLN A 218 -20.70 15.04 -12.22
N LEU A 219 -20.45 13.74 -12.40
CA LEU A 219 -19.44 13.00 -11.65
C LEU A 219 -18.06 13.68 -11.77
N MET A 220 -17.66 14.06 -12.97
CA MET A 220 -16.37 14.70 -13.23
C MET A 220 -16.27 16.12 -12.65
N ALA A 221 -17.40 16.82 -12.46
CA ALA A 221 -17.46 18.17 -11.92
C ALA A 221 -17.45 18.23 -10.40
N GLU A 222 -17.61 17.08 -9.70
CA GLU A 222 -17.60 17.06 -8.23
C GLU A 222 -16.30 17.67 -7.68
N GLU A 223 -16.43 18.57 -6.71
CA GLU A 223 -15.28 19.23 -6.09
C GLU A 223 -14.43 18.25 -5.30
N LYS A 224 -15.09 17.43 -4.46
CA LYS A 224 -14.45 16.37 -3.69
C LYS A 224 -15.07 15.02 -4.04
N LEU A 225 -14.25 14.09 -4.51
CA LEU A 225 -14.70 12.77 -4.93
C LEU A 225 -13.87 11.66 -4.28
N ALA A 226 -14.55 10.71 -3.64
CA ALA A 226 -13.99 9.46 -3.16
C ALA A 226 -14.35 8.33 -4.15
N ILE A 227 -13.35 7.70 -4.74
CA ILE A 227 -13.50 6.60 -5.71
C ILE A 227 -13.37 5.28 -4.96
N LEU A 228 -14.42 4.47 -4.93
CA LEU A 228 -14.46 3.21 -4.21
C LEU A 228 -14.18 2.04 -5.15
N LEU A 229 -13.27 1.17 -4.75
CA LEU A 229 -12.88 -0.04 -5.46
C LEU A 229 -13.03 -1.25 -4.53
N GLY A 230 -13.70 -2.28 -5.01
CA GLY A 230 -13.97 -3.51 -4.26
C GLY A 230 -12.94 -4.62 -4.48
N SER A 231 -13.18 -5.78 -3.86
CA SER A 231 -12.36 -6.98 -4.00
C SER A 231 -12.40 -7.55 -5.42
N GLU A 232 -11.47 -8.46 -5.71
CA GLU A 232 -11.35 -9.09 -7.03
C GLU A 232 -12.45 -10.12 -7.36
N GLY A 233 -13.11 -10.66 -6.33
CA GLY A 233 -14.17 -11.67 -6.50
C GLY A 233 -15.55 -11.04 -6.43
N ASP A 234 -15.87 -10.51 -5.25
CA ASP A 234 -17.21 -10.05 -4.94
C ASP A 234 -17.45 -8.57 -5.29
N GLY A 235 -16.39 -7.82 -5.62
CA GLY A 235 -16.49 -6.37 -5.85
C GLY A 235 -16.74 -5.59 -4.56
N LEU A 236 -17.52 -4.53 -4.67
CA LEU A 236 -18.06 -3.76 -3.54
C LEU A 236 -19.30 -4.47 -2.99
N THR A 237 -19.53 -4.39 -1.68
CA THR A 237 -20.75 -4.93 -1.08
C THR A 237 -21.99 -4.15 -1.52
N ASP A 238 -23.15 -4.82 -1.59
CA ASP A 238 -24.43 -4.17 -1.93
C ASP A 238 -24.74 -3.00 -0.98
N GLY A 239 -24.40 -3.15 0.31
CA GLY A 239 -24.55 -2.09 1.30
C GLY A 239 -23.69 -0.85 0.99
N THR A 240 -22.48 -1.05 0.53
CA THR A 240 -21.58 0.03 0.09
C THR A 240 -22.10 0.71 -1.17
N ILE A 241 -22.51 -0.07 -2.17
CA ILE A 241 -23.06 0.46 -3.43
C ILE A 241 -24.31 1.31 -3.14
N ALA A 242 -25.21 0.80 -2.32
CA ALA A 242 -26.45 1.50 -1.96
C ALA A 242 -26.22 2.80 -1.15
N ALA A 243 -25.10 2.88 -0.41
CA ALA A 243 -24.74 4.04 0.39
C ALA A 243 -23.99 5.13 -0.39
N CYS A 244 -23.53 4.83 -1.62
CA CYS A 244 -22.80 5.78 -2.45
C CYS A 244 -23.70 6.78 -3.17
N ASP A 245 -23.17 8.00 -3.42
CA ASP A 245 -23.84 9.02 -4.24
C ASP A 245 -23.94 8.62 -5.73
N TYR A 246 -22.94 7.89 -6.23
CA TYR A 246 -22.88 7.42 -7.61
C TYR A 246 -22.49 5.94 -7.66
N THR A 247 -23.13 5.19 -8.55
CA THR A 247 -22.62 3.91 -9.04
C THR A 247 -22.08 4.15 -10.45
N VAL A 248 -20.79 3.78 -10.66
CA VAL A 248 -20.03 4.18 -11.85
C VAL A 248 -19.53 2.95 -12.60
N LYS A 249 -19.81 2.88 -13.89
CA LYS A 249 -19.31 1.82 -14.77
C LYS A 249 -18.27 2.33 -15.76
N ILE A 250 -17.28 1.50 -16.01
CA ILE A 250 -16.40 1.62 -17.17
C ILE A 250 -17.09 0.90 -18.33
N PRO A 251 -17.42 1.56 -19.44
CA PRO A 251 -18.01 0.88 -20.61
C PRO A 251 -17.08 -0.24 -21.10
N MET A 252 -17.63 -1.46 -21.22
CA MET A 252 -16.91 -2.65 -21.67
C MET A 252 -17.43 -3.14 -23.01
N TYR A 253 -16.61 -3.92 -23.73
CA TYR A 253 -16.95 -4.55 -25.00
C TYR A 253 -16.89 -6.07 -24.88
N HIS A 254 -17.43 -6.77 -25.86
CA HIS A 254 -17.35 -8.23 -26.02
C HIS A 254 -17.94 -9.05 -24.86
N GLY A 255 -18.88 -8.49 -24.09
CA GLY A 255 -19.50 -9.19 -22.96
C GLY A 255 -18.56 -9.36 -21.76
N VAL A 256 -17.49 -8.57 -21.67
CA VAL A 256 -16.63 -8.52 -20.49
C VAL A 256 -17.31 -7.69 -19.42
N ASP A 257 -17.50 -8.23 -18.22
CA ASP A 257 -18.21 -7.56 -17.13
C ASP A 257 -17.30 -6.72 -16.23
N SER A 258 -16.02 -7.09 -16.10
CA SER A 258 -15.10 -6.42 -15.19
C SER A 258 -13.64 -6.46 -15.65
N LEU A 259 -12.83 -5.56 -15.12
CA LEU A 259 -11.38 -5.56 -15.19
C LEU A 259 -10.80 -6.00 -13.83
N ASN A 260 -9.58 -6.51 -13.84
CA ASN A 260 -8.82 -6.62 -12.59
C ASN A 260 -8.83 -5.26 -11.87
N VAL A 261 -9.00 -5.26 -10.54
CA VAL A 261 -9.19 -4.03 -9.74
C VAL A 261 -8.05 -3.02 -9.91
N ALA A 262 -6.81 -3.47 -10.09
CA ALA A 262 -5.68 -2.57 -10.35
C ALA A 262 -5.75 -1.93 -11.75
N ALA A 263 -6.25 -2.63 -12.76
CA ALA A 263 -6.49 -2.08 -14.08
C ALA A 263 -7.67 -1.08 -14.06
N ALA A 264 -8.78 -1.46 -13.44
CA ALA A 264 -9.95 -0.59 -13.22
C ALA A 264 -9.55 0.70 -12.50
N SER A 265 -8.70 0.61 -11.46
CA SER A 265 -8.20 1.77 -10.72
C SER A 265 -7.46 2.76 -11.62
N ALA A 266 -6.58 2.27 -12.51
CA ALA A 266 -5.82 3.13 -13.41
C ALA A 266 -6.72 3.90 -14.37
N VAL A 267 -7.74 3.25 -14.92
CA VAL A 267 -8.75 3.89 -15.79
C VAL A 267 -9.55 4.93 -15.01
N ALA A 268 -10.04 4.56 -13.81
CA ALA A 268 -10.83 5.45 -12.97
C ALA A 268 -10.03 6.68 -12.54
N PHE A 269 -8.79 6.50 -12.09
CA PHE A 269 -7.94 7.62 -11.66
C PHE A 269 -7.58 8.55 -12.80
N TRP A 270 -7.28 8.01 -13.99
CA TRP A 270 -7.03 8.83 -15.17
C TRP A 270 -8.23 9.69 -15.53
N GLN A 271 -9.43 9.11 -15.56
CA GLN A 271 -10.64 9.82 -15.97
C GLN A 271 -11.11 10.82 -14.92
N LEU A 272 -11.09 10.44 -13.64
CA LEU A 272 -11.70 11.20 -12.54
C LEU A 272 -10.70 12.09 -11.75
N ARG A 273 -9.44 12.21 -12.21
CA ARG A 273 -8.46 13.09 -11.57
C ARG A 273 -8.92 14.54 -11.53
N ALA A 274 -8.45 15.31 -10.57
CA ALA A 274 -8.64 16.76 -10.57
C ALA A 274 -7.97 17.37 -11.82
N LYS A 275 -8.69 18.22 -12.50
CA LYS A 275 -8.18 19.01 -13.64
C LYS A 275 -7.65 20.34 -13.15
#